data_66d301f699935f7638dfd0a93ed3ac54
#
_entry.id   66d301f699935f7638dfd0a93ed3ac54
#
_cell.length_a   1.000
_cell.length_b   1.000
_cell.length_c   1.000
_cell.angle_alpha   90.00
_cell.angle_beta   90.00
_cell.angle_gamma   90.00
#
_symmetry.space_group_name_H-M   'P 1'
#
loop_
_entity.id
_entity.type
_entity.pdbx_description
1 polymer ?
#
loop_
_entity_poly.entity_id
_entity_poly.type
_entity_poly.pdbx_seq_one_letter_code
_entity_poly.pdbx_strand_id
1 'polypeptide(L)'
;MIPFKLDMDRVQLDDWGTPEDIGAHTVEGTPLVSGKILFGTLSSPVSGGLYAATHGRYRVTYPFDEHATLLDGQLALTDEGTGQTVIYGPGDSWIIATGTTVIWDIRSDSIRKSYLAVTPTSAPA
;
A
#
# COMPACT_ATOMS: atom_id res chain seq x y z
N MET A 1 -16.33 11.00 11.06
CA MET A 1 -14.98 11.44 10.60
C MET A 1 -13.95 10.47 11.13
N ILE A 2 -13.07 10.01 10.26
CA ILE A 2 -11.96 9.09 10.63
C ILE A 2 -10.65 9.85 10.39
N PRO A 3 -9.92 10.23 11.44
CA PRO A 3 -8.68 10.99 11.28
C PRO A 3 -7.51 10.08 10.90
N PHE A 4 -6.64 10.57 10.02
CA PHE A 4 -5.36 9.96 9.70
C PHE A 4 -4.26 10.98 9.98
N LYS A 5 -3.32 10.60 10.83
CA LYS A 5 -2.22 11.46 11.28
C LYS A 5 -0.89 10.74 11.10
N LEU A 6 0.21 11.46 11.08
CA LEU A 6 1.54 10.84 10.94
C LEU A 6 1.90 9.95 12.13
N ASP A 7 1.40 10.26 13.32
CA ASP A 7 1.71 9.56 14.57
C ASP A 7 0.75 8.40 14.89
N MET A 8 0.35 7.63 13.88
CA MET A 8 -0.56 6.48 14.06
C MET A 8 0.19 5.15 14.30
N ASP A 9 1.36 5.20 14.90
CA ASP A 9 2.18 4.04 15.21
C ASP A 9 1.61 3.17 16.33
N ARG A 10 0.69 3.70 17.14
CA ARG A 10 0.03 2.98 18.24
C ARG A 10 -1.20 2.19 17.82
N VAL A 11 -1.71 2.39 16.63
CA VAL A 11 -2.84 1.61 16.13
C VAL A 11 -2.38 0.18 15.90
N GLN A 12 -3.04 -0.78 16.55
CA GLN A 12 -2.70 -2.18 16.39
C GLN A 12 -3.19 -2.67 15.02
N LEU A 13 -2.26 -3.25 14.25
CA LEU A 13 -2.55 -3.77 12.92
C LEU A 13 -2.81 -5.27 12.99
N ASP A 14 -3.65 -5.76 12.09
CA ASP A 14 -3.89 -7.18 11.90
C ASP A 14 -2.79 -7.77 11.02
N ASP A 15 -2.37 -9.00 11.33
CA ASP A 15 -1.41 -9.72 10.49
C ASP A 15 -2.09 -10.15 9.19
N TRP A 16 -1.55 -9.71 8.05
CA TRP A 16 -2.04 -10.09 6.72
C TRP A 16 -1.10 -11.07 5.99
N GLY A 17 -0.04 -11.52 6.65
CA GLY A 17 0.86 -12.55 6.14
C GLY A 17 1.97 -12.01 5.26
N THR A 18 2.12 -12.60 4.09
CA THR A 18 3.16 -12.27 3.10
C THR A 18 2.57 -11.45 1.95
N PRO A 19 3.41 -10.84 1.10
CA PRO A 19 2.91 -10.18 -0.11
C PRO A 19 2.05 -11.09 -0.98
N GLU A 20 2.36 -12.39 -1.05
CA GLU A 20 1.58 -13.37 -1.82
C GLU A 20 0.16 -13.51 -1.28
N ASP A 21 -0.02 -13.38 0.03
CA ASP A 21 -1.35 -13.45 0.65
C ASP A 21 -2.25 -12.28 0.29
N ILE A 22 -1.69 -11.17 -0.18
CA ILE A 22 -2.44 -9.99 -0.60
C ILE A 22 -2.39 -9.76 -2.12
N GLY A 23 -1.96 -10.77 -2.88
CA GLY A 23 -1.95 -10.71 -4.35
C GLY A 23 -0.72 -10.08 -4.97
N ALA A 24 0.35 -9.88 -4.20
CA ALA A 24 1.63 -9.41 -4.69
C ALA A 24 2.63 -10.56 -4.84
N HIS A 25 3.84 -10.27 -5.30
CA HIS A 25 4.88 -11.27 -5.50
C HIS A 25 6.21 -10.77 -4.92
N THR A 26 6.76 -11.50 -3.96
CA THR A 26 8.06 -11.18 -3.35
C THR A 26 9.17 -11.31 -4.37
N VAL A 27 10.00 -10.28 -4.48
CA VAL A 27 11.16 -10.23 -5.38
C VAL A 27 12.46 -10.42 -4.59
N GLU A 28 12.54 -9.86 -3.38
CA GLU A 28 13.75 -9.90 -2.55
C GLU A 28 13.38 -9.83 -1.07
N GLY A 29 14.10 -10.61 -0.26
CA GLY A 29 13.91 -10.64 1.19
C GLY A 29 12.67 -11.43 1.60
N THR A 30 12.23 -11.19 2.83
CA THR A 30 11.07 -11.85 3.43
C THR A 30 10.13 -10.82 4.06
N PRO A 31 9.59 -9.89 3.27
CA PRO A 31 8.68 -8.88 3.82
C PRO A 31 7.41 -9.51 4.36
N LEU A 32 6.91 -8.96 5.45
CA LEU A 32 5.62 -9.30 6.05
C LEU A 32 4.70 -8.10 5.96
N VAL A 33 3.42 -8.34 5.76
CA VAL A 33 2.42 -7.29 5.59
C VAL A 33 1.37 -7.36 6.69
N SER A 34 0.86 -6.19 7.06
CA SER A 34 -0.18 -6.04 8.07
C SER A 34 -1.02 -4.80 7.76
N GLY A 35 -2.18 -4.70 8.37
CA GLY A 35 -3.02 -3.54 8.13
C GLY A 35 -4.24 -3.51 9.03
N LYS A 36 -5.01 -2.44 8.89
CA LYS A 36 -6.26 -2.23 9.60
C LYS A 36 -7.22 -1.48 8.70
N ILE A 37 -8.34 -2.11 8.37
CA ILE A 37 -9.40 -1.45 7.60
C ILE A 37 -10.21 -0.60 8.57
N LEU A 38 -10.22 0.71 8.36
CA LEU A 38 -10.92 1.68 9.21
C LEU A 38 -12.21 2.17 8.56
N PHE A 39 -12.33 2.05 7.25
CA PHE A 39 -13.50 2.45 6.48
C PHE A 39 -13.79 1.43 5.40
N GLY A 40 -15.05 0.96 5.33
CA GLY A 40 -15.44 -0.06 4.39
C GLY A 40 -14.99 -1.46 4.79
N THR A 41 -15.00 -2.38 3.82
CA THR A 41 -14.55 -3.77 3.96
C THR A 41 -13.73 -4.15 2.72
N LEU A 42 -13.12 -5.35 2.74
CA LEU A 42 -12.38 -5.86 1.57
C LEU A 42 -13.25 -5.99 0.31
N SER A 43 -14.56 -6.18 0.47
CA SER A 43 -15.49 -6.30 -0.65
C SER A 43 -16.19 -5.00 -1.02
N SER A 44 -15.98 -3.92 -0.26
CA SER A 44 -16.57 -2.62 -0.57
C SER A 44 -15.91 -1.99 -1.81
N PRO A 45 -16.66 -1.24 -2.64
CA PRO A 45 -16.07 -0.47 -3.74
C PRO A 45 -15.04 0.56 -3.26
N VAL A 46 -15.24 1.10 -2.05
CA VAL A 46 -14.33 2.04 -1.42
C VAL A 46 -13.96 1.51 -0.05
N SER A 47 -12.66 1.46 0.24
CA SER A 47 -12.16 1.10 1.55
C SER A 47 -10.91 1.92 1.87
N GLY A 48 -10.61 2.06 3.15
CA GLY A 48 -9.42 2.79 3.57
C GLY A 48 -8.98 2.36 4.95
N GLY A 49 -7.72 2.64 5.26
CA GLY A 49 -7.16 2.27 6.54
C GLY A 49 -5.66 2.47 6.59
N LEU A 50 -5.02 1.61 7.36
CA LEU A 50 -3.57 1.57 7.54
C LEU A 50 -3.00 0.30 6.95
N TYR A 51 -1.79 0.41 6.43
CA TYR A 51 -1.02 -0.70 5.89
C TYR A 51 0.43 -0.56 6.33
N ALA A 52 1.04 -1.66 6.68
CA ALA A 52 2.46 -1.71 7.02
C ALA A 52 3.12 -2.91 6.33
N ALA A 53 4.40 -2.76 6.03
CA ALA A 53 5.20 -3.84 5.50
C ALA A 53 6.63 -3.72 6.03
N THR A 54 7.27 -4.87 6.24
CA THR A 54 8.65 -4.92 6.72
C THR A 54 9.63 -4.88 5.55
N HIS A 55 10.91 -4.71 5.86
CA HIS A 55 11.99 -4.58 4.88
C HIS A 55 11.96 -5.69 3.83
N GLY A 56 12.09 -5.31 2.57
CA GLY A 56 12.11 -6.22 1.42
C GLY A 56 11.60 -5.55 0.16
N ARG A 57 11.43 -6.35 -0.88
CA ARG A 57 10.99 -5.87 -2.18
C ARG A 57 9.94 -6.81 -2.75
N TYR A 58 8.84 -6.25 -3.27
CA TYR A 58 7.80 -7.05 -3.91
C TYR A 58 7.13 -6.28 -5.05
N ARG A 59 6.57 -7.05 -5.99
CA ARG A 59 5.85 -6.53 -7.15
C ARG A 59 4.36 -6.68 -6.94
N VAL A 60 3.60 -5.65 -7.28
CA VAL A 60 2.13 -5.69 -7.23
C VAL A 60 1.54 -5.02 -8.47
N THR A 61 0.54 -5.67 -9.07
CA THR A 61 -0.34 -5.04 -10.06
C THR A 61 -1.59 -4.60 -9.31
N TYR A 62 -1.84 -3.29 -9.31
CA TYR A 62 -2.90 -2.70 -8.51
C TYR A 62 -4.28 -3.10 -9.04
N PRO A 63 -5.13 -3.75 -8.23
CA PRO A 63 -6.49 -4.09 -8.62
C PRO A 63 -7.51 -2.97 -8.36
N PHE A 64 -7.06 -1.84 -7.82
CA PHE A 64 -7.88 -0.68 -7.48
C PHE A 64 -7.07 0.60 -7.70
N ASP A 65 -7.76 1.73 -7.72
CA ASP A 65 -7.11 3.04 -7.65
C ASP A 65 -6.76 3.33 -6.18
N GLU A 66 -5.53 3.74 -5.93
CA GLU A 66 -5.07 4.04 -4.57
C GLU A 66 -4.56 5.46 -4.45
N HIS A 67 -5.04 6.18 -3.42
CA HIS A 67 -4.35 7.34 -2.88
C HIS A 67 -3.79 6.97 -1.52
N ALA A 68 -2.49 7.17 -1.30
CA ALA A 68 -1.86 6.83 -0.04
C ALA A 68 -0.85 7.89 0.39
N THR A 69 -0.63 7.96 1.71
CA THR A 69 0.37 8.83 2.33
C THR A 69 1.26 8.00 3.21
N LEU A 70 2.57 8.13 3.04
CA LEU A 70 3.53 7.46 3.91
C LEU A 70 3.54 8.14 5.27
N LEU A 71 3.37 7.36 6.34
CA LEU A 71 3.35 7.85 7.72
C LEU A 71 4.69 7.62 8.42
N ASP A 72 5.39 6.54 8.05
CA ASP A 72 6.65 6.14 8.68
C ASP A 72 7.51 5.35 7.71
N GLY A 73 8.83 5.46 7.86
CA GLY A 73 9.79 4.70 7.09
C GLY A 73 10.23 5.38 5.79
N GLN A 74 10.93 4.62 4.95
CA GLN A 74 11.39 5.03 3.64
C GLN A 74 11.01 3.99 2.60
N LEU A 75 10.40 4.43 1.52
CA LEU A 75 9.88 3.58 0.46
C LEU A 75 10.27 4.12 -0.90
N ALA A 76 10.77 3.26 -1.78
CA ALA A 76 10.88 3.57 -3.20
C ALA A 76 9.82 2.78 -3.97
N LEU A 77 9.10 3.47 -4.85
CA LEU A 77 8.14 2.85 -5.77
C LEU A 77 8.64 3.03 -7.20
N THR A 78 8.69 1.94 -7.94
CA THR A 78 9.02 1.96 -9.37
C THR A 78 7.80 1.53 -10.18
N ASP A 79 7.33 2.43 -11.04
CA ASP A 79 6.30 2.11 -12.03
C ASP A 79 6.97 1.35 -13.18
N GLU A 80 6.66 0.07 -13.34
CA GLU A 80 7.28 -0.75 -14.40
C GLU A 80 6.87 -0.31 -15.80
N GLY A 81 5.70 0.29 -15.97
CA GLY A 81 5.24 0.74 -17.28
C GLY A 81 6.00 1.94 -17.80
N THR A 82 6.47 2.82 -16.93
CA THR A 82 7.21 4.04 -17.30
C THR A 82 8.69 3.98 -16.95
N GLY A 83 9.08 3.09 -16.05
CA GLY A 83 10.44 3.01 -15.49
C GLY A 83 10.75 4.09 -14.47
N GLN A 84 9.75 4.91 -14.08
CA GLN A 84 9.93 5.96 -13.08
C GLN A 84 10.06 5.38 -11.69
N THR A 85 11.07 5.82 -10.95
CA THR A 85 11.25 5.50 -9.52
C THR A 85 11.15 6.78 -8.70
N VAL A 86 10.35 6.74 -7.64
CA VAL A 86 10.21 7.85 -6.69
C VAL A 86 10.47 7.35 -5.28
N ILE A 87 11.23 8.10 -4.51
CA ILE A 87 11.52 7.81 -3.10
C ILE A 87 10.60 8.66 -2.23
N TYR A 88 9.91 8.00 -1.29
CA TYR A 88 8.96 8.62 -0.39
C TYR A 88 9.46 8.57 1.05
N GLY A 89 9.19 9.62 1.80
CA GLY A 89 9.36 9.71 3.24
C GLY A 89 8.05 10.11 3.90
N PRO A 90 8.01 10.18 5.26
CA PRO A 90 6.78 10.53 5.98
C PRO A 90 6.19 11.86 5.51
N GLY A 91 4.89 11.85 5.22
CA GLY A 91 4.15 12.99 4.69
C GLY A 91 4.01 13.01 3.17
N ASP A 92 4.81 12.24 2.46
CA ASP A 92 4.69 12.14 1.00
C ASP A 92 3.53 11.24 0.60
N SER A 93 2.90 11.55 -0.53
CA SER A 93 1.71 10.85 -1.02
C SER A 93 1.87 10.43 -2.47
N TRP A 94 1.02 9.50 -2.90
CA TRP A 94 0.95 9.05 -4.29
C TRP A 94 -0.46 8.68 -4.69
N ILE A 95 -0.69 8.66 -5.99
CA ILE A 95 -1.86 8.05 -6.62
C ILE A 95 -1.36 6.99 -7.60
N ILE A 96 -1.88 5.78 -7.47
CA ILE A 96 -1.60 4.68 -8.39
C ILE A 96 -2.93 4.20 -8.96
N ALA A 97 -3.02 4.16 -10.29
CA ALA A 97 -4.23 3.72 -10.97
C ALA A 97 -4.30 2.20 -11.07
N THR A 98 -5.51 1.68 -11.11
CA THR A 98 -5.79 0.26 -11.40
C THR A 98 -5.02 -0.19 -12.63
N GLY A 99 -4.42 -1.39 -12.56
CA GLY A 99 -3.66 -1.99 -13.66
C GLY A 99 -2.19 -1.59 -13.71
N THR A 100 -1.76 -0.64 -12.89
CA THR A 100 -0.34 -0.26 -12.81
C THR A 100 0.44 -1.33 -12.05
N THR A 101 1.55 -1.80 -12.62
CA THR A 101 2.47 -2.71 -11.95
C THR A 101 3.61 -1.91 -11.34
N VAL A 102 3.80 -2.09 -10.04
CA VAL A 102 4.75 -1.31 -9.24
C VAL A 102 5.64 -2.25 -8.44
N ILE A 103 6.93 -1.92 -8.38
CA ILE A 103 7.86 -2.54 -7.44
C ILE A 103 7.90 -1.70 -6.18
N TRP A 104 7.57 -2.33 -5.06
CA TRP A 104 7.73 -1.78 -3.71
C TRP A 104 9.11 -2.16 -3.19
N ASP A 105 9.89 -1.17 -2.82
CA ASP A 105 11.23 -1.34 -2.24
C ASP A 105 11.25 -0.64 -0.89
N ILE A 106 11.07 -1.41 0.18
CA ILE A 106 11.03 -0.91 1.55
C ILE A 106 12.46 -0.84 2.05
N ARG A 107 12.99 0.37 2.19
CA ARG A 107 14.40 0.62 2.49
C ARG A 107 14.70 0.74 3.96
N SER A 108 13.70 1.07 4.79
CA SER A 108 13.79 1.05 6.26
C SER A 108 13.39 -0.32 6.80
N ASP A 109 13.45 -0.51 8.12
CA ASP A 109 13.03 -1.77 8.76
C ASP A 109 11.56 -2.07 8.47
N SER A 110 10.75 -1.04 8.37
CA SER A 110 9.33 -1.14 8.01
C SER A 110 8.82 0.19 7.50
N ILE A 111 7.66 0.15 6.85
CA ILE A 111 6.89 1.33 6.50
C ILE A 111 5.47 1.21 7.01
N ARG A 112 4.84 2.36 7.19
CA ARG A 112 3.41 2.44 7.48
C ARG A 112 2.81 3.54 6.62
N LYS A 113 1.65 3.27 6.03
CA LYS A 113 0.91 4.24 5.21
C LYS A 113 -0.55 4.28 5.62
N SER A 114 -1.21 5.42 5.39
CA SER A 114 -2.65 5.50 5.28
C SER A 114 -3.04 5.37 3.81
N TYR A 115 -4.19 4.78 3.52
CA TYR A 115 -4.63 4.60 2.13
C TYR A 115 -6.14 4.73 1.98
N LEU A 116 -6.55 5.12 0.79
CA LEU A 116 -7.91 5.00 0.28
C LEU A 116 -7.85 4.23 -1.04
N ALA A 117 -8.59 3.14 -1.12
CA ALA A 117 -8.68 2.28 -2.29
C ALA A 117 -10.08 2.37 -2.88
N VAL A 118 -10.14 2.61 -4.18
CA VAL A 118 -11.39 2.67 -4.93
C VAL A 118 -11.33 1.61 -6.02
N THR A 119 -12.19 0.59 -5.90
CA THR A 119 -12.29 -0.46 -6.90
C THR A 119 -13.17 0.03 -8.04
N PRO A 120 -12.66 0.04 -9.29
CA PRO A 120 -13.47 0.45 -10.42
C PRO A 120 -14.68 -0.47 -10.58
N THR A 121 -15.84 0.12 -10.84
CA THR A 121 -17.01 -0.66 -11.23
C THR A 121 -16.90 -1.01 -12.70
N SER A 122 -17.19 -2.28 -13.04
CA SER A 122 -17.30 -2.65 -14.44
C SER A 122 -18.45 -1.87 -15.05
N ALA A 123 -18.16 -1.04 -16.05
CA ALA A 123 -19.21 -0.39 -16.79
C ALA A 123 -20.05 -1.45 -17.49
N PRO A 124 -21.39 -1.39 -17.40
CA PRO A 124 -22.22 -2.29 -18.19
C PRO A 124 -21.92 -2.06 -19.68
N ALA A 125 -21.79 -3.15 -20.37
CA ALA A 125 -21.55 -3.11 -21.81
C ALA A 125 -22.72 -2.43 -22.54
#